data_67fff13e4291dba473c26ca33a2d4ea4
#
_entry.id   67fff13e4291dba473c26ca33a2d4ea4
#
_cell.length_a   1.000
_cell.length_b   1.000
_cell.length_c   1.000
_cell.angle_alpha   90.00
_cell.angle_beta   90.00
_cell.angle_gamma   90.00
#
_symmetry.space_group_name_H-M   'P 1'
#
loop_
_entity.id
_entity.type
_entity.pdbx_description
1 polymer ?
#
loop_
_entity_poly.entity_id
_entity_poly.type
_entity_poly.pdbx_seq_one_letter_code
_entity_poly.pdbx_strand_id
1 'polypeptide(L)'
;MTRDGFGRPVCAEPPAAVGRATGGRLFLDAGGDPGRQFLALVRDLPVALSVHTVPRGPVGELLRPFTPLERGYVQEAPVGLRARRLARLWTRKEAALRLTGRGELAAADAIDALSGARDGRIDIPGTPAGPGSPVRPGGTAYVRELPAGPQTVACAATPSPVPGVRLWRTEPAADPVRACLQSPVVRP
;
A
#
# COMPACT_ATOMS: atom_id res chain seq x y z
N MET A 1 -6.85 4.84 -19.62
CA MET A 1 -6.64 4.46 -18.21
C MET A 1 -7.94 4.78 -17.48
N THR A 2 -8.67 3.77 -17.04
CA THR A 2 -9.93 3.92 -16.30
C THR A 2 -9.66 3.83 -14.80
N ARG A 3 -10.59 4.32 -13.98
CA ARG A 3 -10.54 4.15 -12.53
C ARG A 3 -11.62 3.17 -12.11
N ASP A 4 -11.34 2.32 -11.12
CA ASP A 4 -12.36 1.47 -10.52
C ASP A 4 -13.30 2.30 -9.62
N GLY A 5 -14.35 1.66 -9.08
CA GLY A 5 -15.31 2.31 -8.18
C GLY A 5 -14.71 2.89 -6.90
N PHE A 6 -13.41 2.69 -6.67
CA PHE A 6 -12.65 3.22 -5.55
C PHE A 6 -11.61 4.28 -5.98
N GLY A 7 -11.68 4.74 -7.23
CA GLY A 7 -10.77 5.76 -7.74
C GLY A 7 -9.37 5.25 -8.11
N ARG A 8 -9.10 3.94 -8.00
CA ARG A 8 -7.79 3.35 -8.34
C ARG A 8 -7.63 3.26 -9.85
N PRO A 9 -6.44 3.55 -10.39
CA PRO A 9 -6.19 3.39 -11.80
C PRO A 9 -6.27 1.90 -12.18
N VAL A 10 -7.10 1.58 -13.17
CA VAL A 10 -7.22 0.24 -13.74
C VAL A 10 -6.81 0.32 -15.20
N CYS A 11 -5.88 -0.53 -15.60
CA CYS A 11 -5.62 -0.75 -17.02
C CYS A 11 -6.75 -1.60 -17.59
N ALA A 12 -7.71 -0.97 -18.27
CA ALA A 12 -8.83 -1.66 -18.89
C ALA A 12 -8.36 -2.60 -20.02
N GLU A 13 -7.27 -2.22 -20.69
CA GLU A 13 -6.57 -3.06 -21.68
C GLU A 13 -5.08 -3.03 -21.35
N PRO A 14 -4.51 -4.17 -20.88
CA PRO A 14 -3.06 -4.26 -20.79
C PRO A 14 -2.46 -4.04 -22.20
N PRO A 15 -1.28 -3.39 -22.31
CA PRO A 15 -0.59 -3.30 -23.59
C PRO A 15 -0.56 -4.66 -24.28
N ALA A 16 -0.83 -4.71 -25.55
CA ALA A 16 -0.99 -5.96 -26.30
C ALA A 16 0.16 -6.97 -26.12
N ALA A 17 1.36 -6.48 -25.80
CA ALA A 17 2.53 -7.29 -25.44
C ALA A 17 2.39 -8.00 -24.10
N VAL A 18 1.70 -7.41 -23.12
CA VAL A 18 1.50 -8.00 -21.78
C VAL A 18 0.26 -8.90 -21.78
N GLY A 19 -0.80 -8.52 -22.49
CA GLY A 19 -2.05 -9.27 -22.55
C GLY A 19 -1.95 -10.62 -23.24
N ARG A 20 -1.14 -10.73 -24.30
CA ARG A 20 -0.98 -12.01 -25.05
C ARG A 20 -0.16 -13.06 -24.32
N ALA A 21 0.73 -12.66 -23.41
CA ALA A 21 1.61 -13.60 -22.72
C ALA A 21 0.96 -14.23 -21.47
N THR A 22 -0.17 -13.71 -20.98
CA THR A 22 -0.56 -14.00 -19.61
C THR A 22 -2.03 -14.31 -19.36
N GLY A 23 -2.91 -13.97 -20.25
CA GLY A 23 -4.35 -14.32 -20.16
C GLY A 23 -5.10 -13.84 -18.90
N GLY A 24 -4.47 -13.03 -18.04
CA GLY A 24 -5.02 -12.59 -16.76
C GLY A 24 -5.24 -11.09 -16.67
N ARG A 25 -6.00 -10.66 -15.68
CA ARG A 25 -6.27 -9.24 -15.38
C ARG A 25 -5.11 -8.64 -14.61
N LEU A 26 -4.63 -7.47 -15.01
CA LEU A 26 -3.56 -6.75 -14.34
C LEU A 26 -4.16 -5.64 -13.47
N PHE A 27 -3.80 -5.68 -12.19
CA PHE A 27 -4.12 -4.63 -11.22
C PHE A 27 -2.88 -3.81 -10.96
N LEU A 28 -3.05 -2.50 -10.85
CA LEU A 28 -1.96 -1.58 -10.56
C LEU A 28 -2.38 -0.54 -9.53
N ASP A 29 -1.44 -0.12 -8.71
CA ASP A 29 -1.57 1.07 -7.87
C ASP A 29 -0.23 1.80 -7.82
N ALA A 30 -0.26 3.09 -7.58
CA ALA A 30 0.92 3.93 -7.56
C ALA A 30 0.92 4.82 -6.31
N GLY A 31 2.10 5.05 -5.80
CA GLY A 31 2.35 5.96 -4.69
C GLY A 31 3.78 6.47 -4.74
N GLY A 32 4.10 7.49 -3.96
CA GLY A 32 5.45 8.02 -3.95
C GLY A 32 5.61 9.22 -3.05
N ASP A 33 6.83 9.66 -2.96
CA ASP A 33 7.24 10.92 -2.35
C ASP A 33 7.80 11.87 -3.44
N PRO A 34 8.14 13.12 -3.11
CA PRO A 34 8.63 14.09 -4.10
C PRO A 34 9.88 13.66 -4.89
N GLY A 35 10.60 12.64 -4.42
CA GLY A 35 11.82 12.18 -5.08
C GLY A 35 11.73 10.78 -5.69
N ARG A 36 10.62 10.04 -5.43
CA ARG A 36 10.49 8.65 -5.86
C ARG A 36 9.05 8.27 -6.14
N GLN A 37 8.84 7.64 -7.28
CA GLN A 37 7.56 7.03 -7.63
C GLN A 37 7.66 5.51 -7.52
N PHE A 38 6.62 4.90 -6.99
CA PHE A 38 6.48 3.46 -6.84
C PHE A 38 5.25 3.02 -7.61
N LEU A 39 5.37 1.92 -8.32
CA LEU A 39 4.27 1.27 -9.02
C LEU A 39 4.20 -0.18 -8.58
N ALA A 40 3.05 -0.58 -8.08
CA ALA A 40 2.74 -1.98 -7.78
C ALA A 40 1.92 -2.58 -8.93
N LEU A 41 2.33 -3.75 -9.41
CA LEU A 41 1.64 -4.52 -10.46
C LEU A 41 1.39 -5.92 -9.94
N VAL A 42 0.14 -6.37 -9.96
CA VAL A 42 -0.25 -7.72 -9.53
C VAL A 42 -1.22 -8.31 -10.54
N ARG A 43 -1.04 -9.59 -10.88
CA ARG A 43 -1.92 -10.32 -11.77
C ARG A 43 -3.06 -10.95 -10.99
N ASP A 44 -4.29 -10.79 -11.50
CA ASP A 44 -5.52 -11.43 -11.04
C ASP A 44 -5.90 -11.13 -9.58
N LEU A 45 -5.25 -10.16 -8.97
CA LEU A 45 -5.45 -9.81 -7.58
C LEU A 45 -5.40 -8.29 -7.39
N PRO A 46 -6.41 -7.66 -6.78
CA PRO A 46 -6.35 -6.25 -6.43
C PRO A 46 -5.14 -5.94 -5.55
N VAL A 47 -4.55 -4.79 -5.78
CA VAL A 47 -3.42 -4.29 -5.00
C VAL A 47 -3.65 -2.85 -4.60
N ALA A 48 -3.23 -2.49 -3.40
CA ALA A 48 -3.09 -1.11 -2.95
C ALA A 48 -1.67 -0.88 -2.46
N LEU A 49 -1.12 0.28 -2.78
CA LEU A 49 0.24 0.69 -2.44
C LEU A 49 0.19 1.96 -1.59
N SER A 50 0.88 1.97 -0.48
CA SER A 50 1.11 3.16 0.33
C SER A 50 2.60 3.40 0.47
N VAL A 51 3.02 4.66 0.36
CA VAL A 51 4.42 5.10 0.43
C VAL A 51 4.50 6.39 1.23
N HIS A 52 5.32 6.40 2.26
CA HIS A 52 5.52 7.57 3.11
C HIS A 52 6.99 7.83 3.39
N THR A 53 7.35 9.10 3.39
CA THR A 53 8.63 9.55 3.94
C THR A 53 8.60 9.44 5.47
N VAL A 54 9.68 8.98 6.07
CA VAL A 54 9.84 8.94 7.52
C VAL A 54 9.80 10.37 8.06
N PRO A 55 8.85 10.72 8.95
CA PRO A 55 8.71 12.08 9.45
C PRO A 55 9.96 12.53 10.20
N ARG A 56 10.26 13.82 10.09
CA ARG A 56 11.35 14.46 10.84
C ARG A 56 10.76 15.15 12.08
N GLY A 57 11.41 14.98 13.22
CA GLY A 57 10.99 15.62 14.48
C GLY A 57 10.10 14.76 15.38
N PRO A 58 9.45 15.38 16.37
CA PRO A 58 8.63 14.68 17.36
C PRO A 58 7.42 14.02 16.73
N VAL A 59 7.10 12.81 17.17
CA VAL A 59 5.98 12.02 16.61
C VAL A 59 4.70 12.04 17.46
N GLY A 60 4.70 12.72 18.60
CA GLY A 60 3.61 12.64 19.59
C GLY A 60 2.23 12.95 19.02
N GLU A 61 2.08 14.07 18.32
CA GLU A 61 0.80 14.47 17.72
C GLU A 61 0.36 13.55 16.58
N LEU A 62 1.30 12.93 15.89
CA LEU A 62 1.04 12.00 14.79
C LEU A 62 0.50 10.65 15.27
N LEU A 63 0.54 10.38 16.58
CA LEU A 63 0.06 9.12 17.16
C LEU A 63 -1.45 9.06 17.38
N ARG A 64 -2.18 10.15 17.22
CA ARG A 64 -3.64 10.20 17.48
C ARG A 64 -4.45 9.11 16.75
N PRO A 65 -4.22 8.82 15.45
CA PRO A 65 -5.01 7.83 14.71
C PRO A 65 -4.54 6.37 14.95
N PHE A 66 -3.76 6.13 15.98
CA PHE A 66 -3.24 4.81 16.29
C PHE A 66 -3.90 4.23 17.54
N THR A 67 -4.03 2.89 17.58
CA THR A 67 -4.53 2.17 18.75
C THR A 67 -3.61 2.38 19.96
N PRO A 68 -4.08 2.17 21.20
CA PRO A 68 -3.21 2.26 22.39
C PRO A 68 -1.98 1.35 22.30
N LEU A 69 -2.12 0.13 21.77
CA LEU A 69 -1.00 -0.81 21.58
C LEU A 69 0.03 -0.30 20.59
N GLU A 70 -0.42 0.25 19.48
CA GLU A 70 0.47 0.83 18.47
C GLU A 70 1.22 2.06 18.99
N ARG A 71 0.53 2.90 19.76
CA ARG A 71 1.17 4.04 20.42
C ARG A 71 2.27 3.59 21.38
N GLY A 72 1.98 2.57 22.20
CA GLY A 72 2.99 1.95 23.08
C GLY A 72 4.18 1.43 22.27
N TYR A 73 3.93 0.66 21.23
CA TYR A 73 4.99 0.13 20.35
C TYR A 73 5.90 1.20 19.76
N VAL A 74 5.36 2.35 19.40
CA VAL A 74 6.17 3.47 18.89
C VAL A 74 6.93 4.14 20.03
N GLN A 75 6.28 4.40 21.17
CA GLN A 75 6.85 5.14 22.30
C GLN A 75 7.97 4.37 23.02
N GLU A 76 7.86 3.06 23.10
CA GLU A 76 8.88 2.17 23.68
C GLU A 76 10.15 2.05 22.82
N ALA A 77 10.08 2.47 21.56
CA ALA A 77 11.25 2.46 20.70
C ALA A 77 12.30 3.47 21.14
N PRO A 78 13.59 3.18 20.90
CA PRO A 78 14.64 4.20 20.96
C PRO A 78 14.23 5.43 20.13
N VAL A 79 14.54 6.62 20.62
CA VAL A 79 14.09 7.91 20.02
C VAL A 79 14.35 7.95 18.51
N GLY A 80 15.52 7.52 18.06
CA GLY A 80 15.89 7.51 16.65
C GLY A 80 15.08 6.54 15.76
N LEU A 81 14.33 5.61 16.35
CA LEU A 81 13.51 4.63 15.64
C LEU A 81 12.01 4.94 15.66
N ARG A 82 11.56 5.85 16.52
CA ARG A 82 10.13 6.16 16.72
C ARG A 82 9.45 6.63 15.43
N ALA A 83 10.07 7.56 14.74
CA ALA A 83 9.54 8.10 13.48
C ALA A 83 9.39 7.01 12.40
N ARG A 84 10.36 6.09 12.31
CA ARG A 84 10.30 4.99 11.36
C ARG A 84 9.24 3.95 11.75
N ARG A 85 9.08 3.62 13.04
CA ARG A 85 8.01 2.73 13.51
C ARG A 85 6.63 3.31 13.21
N LEU A 86 6.45 4.60 13.49
CA LEU A 86 5.22 5.31 13.16
C LEU A 86 4.92 5.26 11.65
N ALA A 87 5.90 5.60 10.81
CA ALA A 87 5.73 5.55 9.36
C ALA A 87 5.36 4.15 8.86
N ARG A 88 5.94 3.08 9.44
CA ARG A 88 5.58 1.69 9.12
C ARG A 88 4.13 1.38 9.43
N LEU A 89 3.67 1.68 10.64
CA LEU A 89 2.27 1.44 11.03
C LEU A 89 1.32 2.22 10.14
N TRP A 90 1.63 3.48 9.89
CA TRP A 90 0.82 4.33 9.01
C TRP A 90 0.70 3.76 7.60
N THR A 91 1.83 3.43 6.98
CA THR A 91 1.88 2.89 5.63
C THR A 91 1.11 1.57 5.51
N ARG A 92 1.18 0.71 6.53
CA ARG A 92 0.44 -0.55 6.58
C ARG A 92 -1.08 -0.33 6.68
N LYS A 93 -1.50 0.56 7.58
CA LYS A 93 -2.92 0.92 7.74
C LYS A 93 -3.50 1.51 6.46
N GLU A 94 -2.81 2.47 5.90
CA GLU A 94 -3.26 3.13 4.68
C GLU A 94 -3.35 2.15 3.51
N ALA A 95 -2.35 1.29 3.29
CA ALA A 95 -2.42 0.28 2.24
C ALA A 95 -3.63 -0.66 2.43
N ALA A 96 -3.89 -1.11 3.66
CA ALA A 96 -5.04 -1.96 3.98
C ALA A 96 -6.36 -1.23 3.74
N LEU A 97 -6.50 0.02 4.20
CA LEU A 97 -7.70 0.84 3.98
C LEU A 97 -7.95 1.12 2.50
N ARG A 98 -6.92 1.49 1.77
CA ARG A 98 -7.00 1.72 0.32
C ARG A 98 -7.45 0.49 -0.44
N LEU A 99 -7.00 -0.70 -0.03
CA LEU A 99 -7.41 -1.96 -0.66
C LEU A 99 -8.92 -2.17 -0.57
N THR A 100 -9.54 -1.79 0.55
CA THR A 100 -11.00 -1.91 0.76
C THR A 100 -11.79 -0.70 0.27
N GLY A 101 -11.15 0.24 -0.41
CA GLY A 101 -11.78 1.47 -0.88
C GLY A 101 -12.08 2.49 0.23
N ARG A 102 -11.53 2.29 1.40
CA ARG A 102 -11.63 3.22 2.52
C ARG A 102 -10.40 4.12 2.52
N GLY A 103 -10.40 5.15 1.71
CA GLY A 103 -9.33 6.15 1.69
C GLY A 103 -9.31 7.07 2.92
N GLU A 104 -10.27 6.94 3.81
CA GLU A 104 -10.43 7.83 4.95
C GLU A 104 -9.77 7.25 6.20
N LEU A 105 -8.89 8.02 6.80
CA LEU A 105 -8.20 7.74 8.06
C LEU A 105 -9.14 7.70 9.28
N ALA A 106 -10.40 8.05 9.11
CA ALA A 106 -11.40 8.10 10.18
C ALA A 106 -11.65 6.75 10.89
N ALA A 107 -11.18 5.65 10.33
CA ALA A 107 -11.27 4.33 10.95
C ALA A 107 -9.88 3.71 11.23
N ALA A 108 -8.82 4.51 11.21
CA ALA A 108 -7.47 3.99 11.39
C ALA A 108 -7.21 3.49 12.81
N ASP A 109 -7.87 4.08 13.81
CA ASP A 109 -7.81 3.66 15.22
C ASP A 109 -8.54 2.34 15.50
N ALA A 110 -9.45 1.91 14.63
CA ALA A 110 -10.14 0.63 14.73
C ALA A 110 -9.37 -0.55 14.08
N ILE A 111 -8.22 -0.29 13.45
CA ILE A 111 -7.42 -1.28 12.75
C ILE A 111 -6.10 -1.47 13.49
N ASP A 112 -5.76 -2.72 13.81
CA ASP A 112 -4.44 -3.06 14.36
C ASP A 112 -3.47 -3.45 13.24
N ALA A 113 -2.41 -2.66 13.08
CA ALA A 113 -1.35 -2.90 12.10
C ALA A 113 -0.09 -3.55 12.72
N LEU A 114 -0.11 -3.91 14.00
CA LEU A 114 1.00 -4.62 14.66
C LEU A 114 1.06 -6.09 14.29
N SER A 115 -0.06 -6.68 13.86
CA SER A 115 -0.13 -8.09 13.50
C SER A 115 0.86 -8.44 12.38
N GLY A 116 1.74 -9.40 12.66
CA GLY A 116 2.80 -9.85 11.76
C GLY A 116 4.04 -8.94 11.73
N ALA A 117 5.22 -9.52 11.53
CA ALA A 117 6.50 -8.81 11.56
C ALA A 117 6.67 -7.84 10.36
N ARG A 118 7.10 -8.33 9.20
CA ARG A 118 7.21 -7.54 7.96
C ARG A 118 6.02 -7.71 7.06
N ASP A 119 5.51 -8.94 7.01
CA ASP A 119 4.36 -9.33 6.24
C ASP A 119 3.30 -9.78 7.24
N GLY A 120 2.08 -9.29 7.12
CA GLY A 120 1.05 -9.61 8.09
C GLY A 120 -0.36 -9.44 7.56
N ARG A 121 -1.28 -10.11 8.25
CA ARG A 121 -2.71 -9.98 8.03
C ARG A 121 -3.24 -8.81 8.85
N ILE A 122 -4.05 -7.97 8.25
CA ILE A 122 -4.79 -6.90 8.90
C ILE A 122 -6.28 -7.15 8.67
N ASP A 123 -7.03 -7.28 9.75
CA ASP A 123 -8.48 -7.37 9.69
C ASP A 123 -9.09 -5.97 9.76
N ILE A 124 -9.96 -5.67 8.82
CA ILE A 124 -10.59 -4.38 8.67
C ILE A 124 -12.06 -4.53 9.05
N PRO A 125 -12.51 -3.93 10.16
CA PRO A 125 -13.88 -4.06 10.60
C PRO A 125 -14.86 -3.47 9.59
N GLY A 126 -16.05 -4.05 9.47
CA GLY A 126 -17.14 -3.46 8.70
C GLY A 126 -17.57 -2.13 9.29
N THR A 127 -18.10 -1.23 8.48
CA THR A 127 -18.72 0.01 8.95
C THR A 127 -20.24 -0.14 8.81
N PRO A 128 -21.02 0.02 9.90
CA PRO A 128 -22.48 0.00 9.82
C PRO A 128 -22.98 1.14 8.93
N ALA A 129 -24.17 0.97 8.39
CA ALA A 129 -24.85 2.05 7.68
C ALA A 129 -25.05 3.23 8.62
N GLY A 130 -24.55 4.39 8.24
CA GLY A 130 -24.88 5.66 8.88
C GLY A 130 -25.89 6.45 8.04
N PRO A 131 -26.49 7.52 8.57
CA PRO A 131 -27.33 8.39 7.77
C PRO A 131 -26.60 8.90 6.53
N GLY A 132 -27.05 8.47 5.34
CA GLY A 132 -26.43 8.85 4.07
C GLY A 132 -25.16 8.10 3.67
N SER A 133 -24.70 7.12 4.46
CA SER A 133 -23.51 6.31 4.13
C SER A 133 -23.90 4.84 3.92
N PRO A 134 -23.45 4.20 2.83
CA PRO A 134 -23.72 2.78 2.61
C PRO A 134 -22.99 1.91 3.63
N VAL A 135 -23.57 0.75 3.94
CA VAL A 135 -22.85 -0.33 4.65
C VAL A 135 -21.60 -0.69 3.89
N ARG A 136 -20.46 -0.68 4.55
CA ARG A 136 -19.21 -1.19 3.98
C ARG A 136 -18.82 -2.49 4.71
N PRO A 137 -18.78 -3.62 4.01
CA PRO A 137 -18.39 -4.88 4.63
C PRO A 137 -16.95 -4.79 5.14
N GLY A 138 -16.66 -5.49 6.22
CA GLY A 138 -15.31 -5.73 6.67
C GLY A 138 -14.52 -6.55 5.67
N GLY A 139 -13.23 -6.63 5.86
CA GLY A 139 -12.36 -7.42 4.99
C GLY A 139 -11.03 -7.74 5.65
N THR A 140 -10.23 -8.50 4.93
CA THR A 140 -8.85 -8.82 5.32
C THR A 140 -7.89 -8.28 4.27
N ALA A 141 -6.83 -7.65 4.70
CA ALA A 141 -5.70 -7.27 3.87
C ALA A 141 -4.45 -8.02 4.29
N TYR A 142 -3.71 -8.53 3.34
CA TYR A 142 -2.36 -9.06 3.53
C TYR A 142 -1.38 -7.99 3.11
N VAL A 143 -0.64 -7.47 4.08
CA VAL A 143 0.29 -6.37 3.88
C VAL A 143 1.72 -6.89 3.81
N ARG A 144 2.49 -6.32 2.90
CA ARG A 144 3.90 -6.62 2.71
C ARG A 144 4.72 -5.35 2.62
N GLU A 145 5.74 -5.24 3.47
CA GLU A 145 6.68 -4.15 3.38
C GLU A 145 7.64 -4.32 2.21
N LEU A 146 7.86 -3.23 1.51
CA LEU A 146 8.72 -3.17 0.33
C LEU A 146 10.02 -2.40 0.66
N PRO A 147 11.16 -2.83 0.13
CA PRO A 147 12.42 -2.10 0.27
C PRO A 147 12.35 -0.72 -0.41
N ALA A 148 12.25 0.34 0.37
CA ALA A 148 12.12 1.72 -0.10
C ALA A 148 13.29 2.63 0.32
N GLY A 149 14.23 2.11 1.10
CA GLY A 149 15.39 2.85 1.61
C GLY A 149 15.20 3.42 3.02
N PRO A 150 16.20 4.14 3.54
CA PRO A 150 16.23 4.53 4.95
C PRO A 150 15.23 5.63 5.31
N GLN A 151 14.88 6.50 4.38
CA GLN A 151 14.00 7.65 4.61
C GLN A 151 12.57 7.44 4.10
N THR A 152 12.28 6.28 3.51
CA THR A 152 10.96 5.98 2.92
C THR A 152 10.50 4.61 3.43
N VAL A 153 9.22 4.48 3.67
CA VAL A 153 8.54 3.22 3.96
C VAL A 153 7.48 3.00 2.89
N ALA A 154 7.46 1.80 2.34
CA ALA A 154 6.46 1.40 1.36
C ALA A 154 5.82 0.08 1.76
N CYS A 155 4.53 -0.06 1.52
CA CYS A 155 3.77 -1.26 1.82
C CYS A 155 2.75 -1.52 0.72
N ALA A 156 2.71 -2.75 0.23
CA ALA A 156 1.63 -3.23 -0.63
C ALA A 156 0.63 -4.04 0.18
N ALA A 157 -0.66 -3.93 -0.16
CA ALA A 157 -1.74 -4.72 0.40
C ALA A 157 -2.49 -5.46 -0.71
N THR A 158 -2.83 -6.72 -0.46
CA THR A 158 -3.60 -7.60 -1.35
C THR A 158 -4.67 -8.35 -0.56
N PRO A 159 -5.79 -8.81 -1.17
CA PRO A 159 -6.84 -9.53 -0.45
C PRO A 159 -6.47 -10.97 -0.09
N SER A 160 -5.38 -11.51 -0.64
CA SER A 160 -4.80 -12.81 -0.28
C SER A 160 -3.27 -12.74 -0.30
N PRO A 161 -2.58 -13.67 0.38
CA PRO A 161 -1.12 -13.69 0.39
C PRO A 161 -0.53 -13.79 -1.02
N VAL A 162 0.54 -13.03 -1.28
CA VAL A 162 1.32 -13.18 -2.52
C VAL A 162 2.63 -13.90 -2.21
N PRO A 163 3.01 -14.93 -2.99
CA PRO A 163 4.16 -15.78 -2.67
C PRO A 163 5.50 -15.06 -2.79
N GLY A 164 5.57 -14.02 -3.62
CA GLY A 164 6.81 -13.28 -3.83
C GLY A 164 6.59 -11.90 -4.41
N VAL A 165 7.62 -11.05 -4.27
CA VAL A 165 7.65 -9.71 -4.86
C VAL A 165 8.96 -9.59 -5.64
N ARG A 166 8.85 -9.15 -6.89
CA ARG A 166 9.99 -8.74 -7.69
C ARG A 166 10.06 -7.23 -7.71
N LEU A 167 11.24 -6.68 -7.50
CA LEU A 167 11.48 -5.25 -7.50
C LEU A 167 12.33 -4.89 -8.70
N TRP A 168 11.89 -3.89 -9.44
CA TRP A 168 12.68 -3.28 -10.50
C TRP A 168 12.93 -1.83 -10.13
N ARG A 169 14.12 -1.37 -10.41
CA ARG A 169 14.43 0.07 -10.42
C ARG A 169 14.56 0.50 -11.85
N THR A 170 13.83 1.53 -12.22
CA THR A 170 14.06 2.23 -13.47
C THR A 170 14.75 3.55 -13.14
N GLU A 171 15.78 3.90 -13.90
CA GLU A 171 16.26 5.28 -13.90
C GLU A 171 15.14 6.18 -14.47
N PRO A 172 15.03 7.43 -13.99
CA PRO A 172 14.04 8.35 -14.52
C PRO A 172 14.31 8.54 -16.03
N ALA A 173 13.54 7.83 -16.84
CA ALA A 173 13.48 8.08 -18.25
C ALA A 173 12.70 9.38 -18.48
N ALA A 174 13.01 10.09 -19.54
CA ALA A 174 12.26 11.29 -19.94
C ALA A 174 10.74 11.01 -20.13
N ASP A 175 10.37 9.73 -20.27
CA ASP A 175 8.99 9.25 -20.32
C ASP A 175 8.86 7.92 -19.53
N PRO A 176 8.40 7.97 -18.26
CA PRO A 176 8.28 6.78 -17.42
C PRO A 176 7.27 5.74 -17.95
N VAL A 177 6.29 6.16 -18.73
CA VAL A 177 5.32 5.24 -19.34
C VAL A 177 6.01 4.42 -20.43
N ARG A 178 6.88 5.04 -21.22
CA ARG A 178 7.63 4.37 -22.29
C ARG A 178 8.68 3.40 -21.74
N ALA A 179 9.29 3.70 -20.59
CA ALA A 179 10.25 2.83 -19.94
C ALA A 179 9.61 1.51 -19.46
N CYS A 180 8.40 1.56 -18.89
CA CYS A 180 7.67 0.35 -18.49
C CYS A 180 7.31 -0.56 -19.66
N LEU A 181 7.11 0.01 -20.85
CA LEU A 181 6.75 -0.73 -22.06
C LEU A 181 7.95 -1.38 -22.77
N GLN A 182 9.16 -0.92 -22.46
CA GLN A 182 10.38 -1.37 -23.14
C GLN A 182 11.23 -2.34 -22.28
N SER A 183 10.86 -2.59 -21.02
CA SER A 183 11.58 -3.55 -20.19
C SER A 183 11.40 -4.97 -20.72
N PRO A 184 12.48 -5.70 -20.99
CA PRO A 184 12.38 -7.05 -21.52
C PRO A 184 11.69 -7.97 -20.51
N VAL A 185 10.72 -8.72 -20.98
CA VAL A 185 10.10 -9.81 -20.24
C VAL A 185 11.17 -10.86 -19.97
N VAL A 186 11.71 -10.90 -18.78
CA VAL A 186 12.57 -12.00 -18.35
C VAL A 186 11.68 -13.24 -18.23
N ARG A 187 11.81 -14.16 -19.17
CA ARG A 187 11.20 -15.49 -19.09
C ARG A 187 11.85 -16.28 -17.95
N PRO A 188 11.07 -17.17 -17.26
CA PRO A 188 11.59 -18.06 -16.24
C PRO A 188 12.62 -19.05 -16.81
#